data_c94a42023053574cf3fbe4b8f42e0efb
#
_entry.id   c94a42023053574cf3fbe4b8f42e0efb
#
_cell.length_a   1.000
_cell.length_b   1.000
_cell.length_c   1.000
_cell.angle_alpha   90.00
_cell.angle_beta   90.00
_cell.angle_gamma   90.00
#
_symmetry.space_group_name_H-M   'P 1'
#
loop_
_entity.id
_entity.type
_entity.pdbx_description
1 polymer ?
#
loop_
_entity_poly.entity_id
_entity_poly.type
_entity_poly.pdbx_seq_one_letter_code
_entity_poly.pdbx_strand_id
1 'polypeptide(L)'
;MKALAASFGVSEDGARAGVITFSYHVEHSIKLNDHFNLDDFNQAVDKIPLMGHTTKIDKALRLTQKEMFTAANGGREGVNKIVIVLTDGSQTYDDDSEDPASVAGELRNIGYTVLAVGIGKGVNVTELADIAGGVDNVYSAATFEELIGPTFLSKVRIASCSAGMFVRFLVLTFMVCCCMLITFAPRKITKRYQYYMFIMKINTN
;
A
#
# COMPACT_ATOMS: atom_id res chain seq x y z
N MET A 1 -5.26 3.75 -9.61
CA MET A 1 -5.97 3.26 -8.41
C MET A 1 -6.96 2.15 -8.72
N LYS A 2 -8.03 2.39 -9.48
CA LYS A 2 -9.10 1.41 -9.75
C LYS A 2 -8.59 0.04 -10.22
N ALA A 3 -7.63 0.01 -11.15
CA ALA A 3 -7.03 -1.22 -11.65
C ALA A 3 -6.26 -2.00 -10.56
N LEU A 4 -5.58 -1.29 -9.66
CA LEU A 4 -4.93 -1.92 -8.50
C LEU A 4 -5.98 -2.49 -7.54
N ALA A 5 -7.01 -1.72 -7.17
CA ALA A 5 -8.10 -2.18 -6.32
C ALA A 5 -8.79 -3.43 -6.89
N ALA A 6 -9.05 -3.44 -8.22
CA ALA A 6 -9.59 -4.61 -8.92
C ALA A 6 -8.67 -5.83 -8.81
N SER A 7 -7.34 -5.63 -8.91
CA SER A 7 -6.37 -6.72 -8.84
C SER A 7 -6.28 -7.38 -7.46
N PHE A 8 -6.64 -6.66 -6.39
CA PHE A 8 -6.68 -7.16 -5.01
C PHE A 8 -8.04 -7.76 -4.60
N GLY A 9 -9.10 -7.50 -5.36
CA GLY A 9 -10.44 -8.04 -5.07
C GLY A 9 -11.08 -7.38 -3.84
N VAL A 10 -11.44 -6.09 -3.97
CA VAL A 10 -12.10 -5.34 -2.90
C VAL A 10 -13.45 -5.96 -2.57
N SER A 11 -13.63 -6.35 -1.30
CA SER A 11 -14.86 -6.93 -0.78
C SER A 11 -14.90 -6.87 0.75
N GLU A 12 -16.06 -7.10 1.35
CA GLU A 12 -16.23 -7.05 2.80
C GLU A 12 -15.31 -8.03 3.54
N ASP A 13 -15.26 -9.29 3.06
CA ASP A 13 -14.41 -10.36 3.61
C ASP A 13 -13.02 -10.46 2.99
N GLY A 14 -12.79 -9.78 1.87
CA GLY A 14 -11.55 -9.77 1.12
C GLY A 14 -10.65 -8.57 1.43
N ALA A 15 -10.07 -8.00 0.39
CA ALA A 15 -9.28 -6.78 0.53
C ALA A 15 -10.18 -5.59 0.84
N ARG A 16 -9.70 -4.69 1.72
CA ARG A 16 -10.27 -3.35 1.92
C ARG A 16 -9.33 -2.33 1.34
N ALA A 17 -9.84 -1.36 0.65
CA ALA A 17 -9.05 -0.29 0.03
C ALA A 17 -9.43 1.06 0.63
N GLY A 18 -8.43 1.84 0.99
CA GLY A 18 -8.58 3.23 1.41
C GLY A 18 -7.69 4.14 0.60
N VAL A 19 -7.97 5.42 0.57
CA VAL A 19 -7.21 6.43 -0.17
C VAL A 19 -6.92 7.62 0.72
N ILE A 20 -5.65 7.98 0.80
CA ILE A 20 -5.20 9.27 1.30
C ILE A 20 -4.71 10.07 0.10
N THR A 21 -5.26 11.24 -0.09
CA THR A 21 -4.77 12.21 -1.06
C THR A 21 -3.86 13.20 -0.38
N PHE A 22 -2.80 13.59 -1.06
CA PHE A 22 -1.83 14.53 -0.53
C PHE A 22 -1.35 15.51 -1.60
N SER A 23 -1.34 16.76 -1.22
CA SER A 23 -0.72 17.86 -1.95
C SER A 23 -0.35 18.93 -0.92
N TYR A 24 -0.92 20.12 -0.98
CA TYR A 24 -0.82 21.12 0.09
C TYR A 24 -1.56 20.68 1.36
N HIS A 25 -2.70 20.00 1.21
CA HIS A 25 -3.45 19.33 2.27
C HIS A 25 -3.32 17.82 2.15
N VAL A 26 -3.46 17.13 3.26
CA VAL A 26 -3.48 15.67 3.34
C VAL A 26 -4.76 15.23 4.04
N GLU A 27 -5.51 14.34 3.40
CA GLU A 27 -6.80 13.89 3.91
C GLU A 27 -7.13 12.45 3.58
N HIS A 28 -7.97 11.83 4.40
CA HIS A 28 -8.64 10.57 4.06
C HIS A 28 -9.74 10.84 3.02
N SER A 29 -9.45 10.58 1.75
CA SER A 29 -10.47 10.66 0.70
C SER A 29 -11.41 9.46 0.72
N ILE A 30 -10.90 8.27 1.10
CA ILE A 30 -11.68 7.04 1.28
C ILE A 30 -11.08 6.25 2.46
N LYS A 31 -11.92 5.88 3.44
CA LYS A 31 -11.52 5.01 4.56
C LYS A 31 -11.68 3.53 4.18
N LEU A 32 -11.05 2.63 4.94
CA LEU A 32 -11.11 1.19 4.68
C LEU A 32 -12.50 0.57 4.89
N ASN A 33 -13.40 1.25 5.57
CA ASN A 33 -14.78 0.81 5.84
C ASN A 33 -15.85 1.60 5.06
N ASP A 34 -15.44 2.48 4.14
CA ASP A 34 -16.41 3.25 3.36
C ASP A 34 -17.05 2.42 2.25
N HIS A 35 -16.27 1.50 1.61
CA HIS A 35 -16.72 0.74 0.45
C HIS A 35 -16.24 -0.71 0.51
N PHE A 36 -17.19 -1.65 0.41
CA PHE A 36 -16.91 -3.09 0.47
C PHE A 36 -17.10 -3.81 -0.87
N ASN A 37 -17.29 -3.08 -1.95
CA ASN A 37 -17.30 -3.60 -3.31
C ASN A 37 -16.54 -2.67 -4.25
N LEU A 38 -16.11 -3.23 -5.38
CA LEU A 38 -15.25 -2.51 -6.32
C LEU A 38 -15.97 -1.36 -7.03
N ASP A 39 -17.26 -1.50 -7.30
CA ASP A 39 -18.02 -0.50 -8.05
C ASP A 39 -18.22 0.77 -7.24
N ASP A 40 -18.61 0.64 -5.97
CA ASP A 40 -18.76 1.78 -5.05
C ASP A 40 -17.40 2.45 -4.78
N PHE A 41 -16.34 1.66 -4.58
CA PHE A 41 -14.99 2.18 -4.45
C PHE A 41 -14.57 2.97 -5.70
N ASN A 42 -14.80 2.44 -6.89
CA ASN A 42 -14.47 3.12 -8.15
C ASN A 42 -15.24 4.42 -8.33
N GLN A 43 -16.53 4.45 -7.96
CA GLN A 43 -17.33 5.67 -7.99
C GLN A 43 -16.83 6.73 -6.99
N ALA A 44 -16.37 6.30 -5.81
CA ALA A 44 -15.78 7.21 -4.84
C ALA A 44 -14.44 7.77 -5.33
N VAL A 45 -13.60 6.92 -5.94
CA VAL A 45 -12.33 7.37 -6.57
C VAL A 45 -12.57 8.42 -7.64
N ASP A 46 -13.63 8.28 -8.46
CA ASP A 46 -13.97 9.26 -9.51
C ASP A 46 -14.40 10.63 -8.96
N LYS A 47 -14.81 10.68 -7.71
CA LYS A 47 -15.22 11.93 -7.04
C LYS A 47 -14.07 12.64 -6.34
N ILE A 48 -12.90 12.00 -6.23
CA ILE A 48 -11.72 12.62 -5.61
C ILE A 48 -11.27 13.79 -6.49
N PRO A 49 -11.20 15.01 -5.93
CA PRO A 49 -10.77 16.18 -6.70
C PRO A 49 -9.29 16.05 -7.07
N LEU A 50 -8.94 16.57 -8.22
CA LEU A 50 -7.55 16.70 -8.63
C LEU A 50 -6.89 17.81 -7.79
N MET A 51 -5.77 17.46 -7.14
CA MET A 51 -5.01 18.38 -6.30
C MET A 51 -3.62 18.60 -6.90
N GLY A 52 -3.23 19.86 -7.02
CA GLY A 52 -1.93 20.26 -7.57
C GLY A 52 -0.99 20.86 -6.52
N HIS A 53 0.15 21.37 -6.98
CA HIS A 53 1.16 22.20 -6.33
C HIS A 53 2.24 21.45 -5.54
N THR A 54 1.99 20.96 -4.33
CA THR A 54 3.00 20.40 -3.44
C THR A 54 2.91 18.89 -3.32
N THR A 55 3.95 18.25 -2.81
CA THR A 55 4.03 16.81 -2.61
C THR A 55 4.40 16.53 -1.16
N LYS A 56 3.42 16.22 -0.30
CA LYS A 56 3.60 16.00 1.14
C LYS A 56 3.48 14.50 1.47
N ILE A 57 4.48 13.71 1.03
CA ILE A 57 4.52 12.26 1.26
C ILE A 57 4.65 11.96 2.76
N ASP A 58 5.49 12.71 3.46
CA ASP A 58 5.71 12.60 4.90
C ASP A 58 4.41 12.70 5.69
N LYS A 59 3.59 13.72 5.42
CA LYS A 59 2.31 13.93 6.09
C LYS A 59 1.31 12.82 5.77
N ALA A 60 1.30 12.33 4.53
CA ALA A 60 0.43 11.21 4.14
C ALA A 60 0.81 9.90 4.83
N LEU A 61 2.10 9.60 4.93
CA LEU A 61 2.60 8.46 5.68
C LEU A 61 2.30 8.58 7.18
N ARG A 62 2.42 9.79 7.75
CA ARG A 62 2.09 10.06 9.15
C ARG A 62 0.59 9.89 9.44
N LEU A 63 -0.28 10.36 8.53
CA LEU A 63 -1.73 10.14 8.63
C LEU A 63 -2.07 8.65 8.51
N THR A 64 -1.40 7.93 7.62
CA THR A 64 -1.50 6.48 7.48
C THR A 64 -1.19 5.78 8.80
N GLN A 65 -0.06 6.12 9.41
CA GLN A 65 0.40 5.51 10.65
C GLN A 65 -0.58 5.73 11.81
N LYS A 66 -1.09 6.95 11.93
CA LYS A 66 -1.94 7.35 13.06
C LYS A 66 -3.38 6.88 12.93
N GLU A 67 -3.93 6.84 11.72
CA GLU A 67 -5.37 6.78 11.56
C GLU A 67 -5.87 5.69 10.59
N MET A 68 -5.24 5.51 9.41
CA MET A 68 -5.85 4.70 8.36
C MET A 68 -6.16 3.27 8.80
N PHE A 69 -5.24 2.63 9.52
CA PHE A 69 -5.40 1.23 9.92
C PHE A 69 -6.03 1.05 11.31
N THR A 70 -6.62 2.08 11.87
CA THR A 70 -7.39 1.97 13.13
C THR A 70 -8.71 1.22 12.90
N ALA A 71 -9.23 0.60 13.96
CA ALA A 71 -10.53 -0.07 13.91
C ALA A 71 -11.66 0.89 13.49
N ALA A 72 -11.60 2.16 13.93
CA ALA A 72 -12.56 3.20 13.57
C ALA A 72 -12.61 3.48 12.06
N ASN A 73 -11.48 3.36 11.37
CA ASN A 73 -11.37 3.53 9.92
C ASN A 73 -11.40 2.19 9.15
N GLY A 74 -11.81 1.10 9.80
CA GLY A 74 -11.99 -0.19 9.17
C GLY A 74 -10.74 -1.09 9.13
N GLY A 75 -9.67 -0.72 9.86
CA GLY A 75 -8.51 -1.57 10.04
C GLY A 75 -8.87 -2.85 10.78
N ARG A 76 -8.30 -3.98 10.36
CA ARG A 76 -8.51 -5.31 10.95
C ARG A 76 -7.19 -5.84 11.51
N GLU A 77 -7.26 -6.57 12.62
CA GLU A 77 -6.11 -7.25 13.20
C GLU A 77 -5.78 -8.53 12.42
N GLY A 78 -4.52 -8.95 12.49
CA GLY A 78 -4.07 -10.21 11.89
C GLY A 78 -4.05 -10.25 10.37
N VAL A 79 -4.22 -9.11 9.71
CA VAL A 79 -4.17 -8.99 8.25
C VAL A 79 -2.94 -8.20 7.80
N ASN A 80 -2.45 -8.52 6.60
CA ASN A 80 -1.34 -7.78 6.02
C ASN A 80 -1.76 -6.35 5.69
N LYS A 81 -0.95 -5.38 6.12
CA LYS A 81 -1.14 -3.97 5.84
C LYS A 81 -0.13 -3.53 4.78
N ILE A 82 -0.64 -3.02 3.67
CA ILE A 82 0.17 -2.60 2.53
C ILE A 82 -0.09 -1.14 2.27
N VAL A 83 0.97 -0.39 2.18
CA VAL A 83 0.98 1.03 1.84
C VAL A 83 1.60 1.16 0.45
N ILE A 84 0.86 1.72 -0.50
CA ILE A 84 1.37 1.95 -1.86
C ILE A 84 1.40 3.46 -2.07
N VAL A 85 2.59 4.03 -2.08
CA VAL A 85 2.81 5.45 -2.38
C VAL A 85 2.85 5.62 -3.89
N LEU A 86 1.86 6.33 -4.47
CA LEU A 86 1.86 6.69 -5.88
C LEU A 86 2.15 8.18 -6.01
N THR A 87 3.20 8.54 -6.74
CA THR A 87 3.60 9.93 -6.94
C THR A 87 4.19 10.16 -8.33
N ASP A 88 4.02 11.35 -8.84
CA ASP A 88 4.65 11.86 -10.06
C ASP A 88 5.75 12.90 -9.78
N GLY A 89 6.05 13.15 -8.51
CA GLY A 89 7.06 14.11 -8.05
C GLY A 89 7.74 13.67 -6.75
N SER A 90 8.73 14.44 -6.36
CA SER A 90 9.48 14.27 -5.12
C SER A 90 8.83 15.01 -3.96
N GLN A 91 9.22 14.67 -2.73
CA GLN A 91 8.80 15.37 -1.52
C GLN A 91 9.06 16.88 -1.64
N THR A 92 8.07 17.68 -1.25
CA THR A 92 8.24 19.12 -1.08
C THR A 92 8.51 19.41 0.40
N TYR A 93 9.69 19.91 0.71
CA TYR A 93 10.09 20.24 2.07
C TYR A 93 9.68 21.66 2.46
N ASP A 94 9.26 21.84 3.71
CA ASP A 94 9.02 23.09 4.41
C ASP A 94 9.44 22.93 5.89
N ASP A 95 9.23 23.97 6.70
CA ASP A 95 9.74 24.04 8.06
C ASP A 95 9.21 22.91 8.99
N ASP A 96 8.06 22.33 8.69
CA ASP A 96 7.42 21.26 9.46
C ASP A 96 7.44 19.90 8.75
N SER A 97 8.23 19.76 7.70
CA SER A 97 8.37 18.49 6.97
C SER A 97 9.27 17.51 7.72
N GLU A 98 8.82 16.26 7.74
CA GLU A 98 9.64 15.12 8.16
C GLU A 98 10.32 14.48 6.94
N ASP A 99 11.36 13.69 7.17
CA ASP A 99 11.90 12.83 6.11
C ASP A 99 10.93 11.66 5.82
N PRO A 100 10.36 11.57 4.60
CA PRO A 100 9.40 10.52 4.28
C PRO A 100 9.98 9.10 4.39
N ALA A 101 11.30 8.92 4.17
CA ALA A 101 11.96 7.63 4.34
C ALA A 101 11.99 7.19 5.81
N SER A 102 12.19 8.12 6.73
CA SER A 102 12.15 7.89 8.17
C SER A 102 10.74 7.47 8.61
N VAL A 103 9.71 8.23 8.20
CA VAL A 103 8.31 7.92 8.53
C VAL A 103 7.89 6.56 7.95
N ALA A 104 8.28 6.26 6.71
CA ALA A 104 8.03 4.96 6.09
C ALA A 104 8.79 3.83 6.83
N GLY A 105 9.99 4.11 7.35
CA GLY A 105 10.76 3.18 8.18
C GLY A 105 10.01 2.77 9.43
N GLU A 106 9.34 3.71 10.10
CA GLU A 106 8.50 3.41 11.27
C GLU A 106 7.33 2.48 10.90
N LEU A 107 6.68 2.72 9.75
CA LEU A 107 5.61 1.84 9.25
C LEU A 107 6.12 0.42 8.97
N ARG A 108 7.30 0.29 8.34
CA ARG A 108 7.92 -1.02 8.10
C ARG A 108 8.28 -1.73 9.41
N ASN A 109 8.79 -1.01 10.40
CA ASN A 109 9.17 -1.56 11.72
C ASN A 109 7.97 -2.14 12.50
N ILE A 110 6.76 -1.61 12.29
CA ILE A 110 5.52 -2.18 12.86
C ILE A 110 4.88 -3.25 11.96
N GLY A 111 5.58 -3.70 10.91
CA GLY A 111 5.19 -4.83 10.07
C GLY A 111 4.34 -4.45 8.84
N TYR A 112 4.29 -3.18 8.46
CA TYR A 112 3.60 -2.79 7.22
C TYR A 112 4.52 -2.98 6.02
N THR A 113 3.97 -3.42 4.91
CA THR A 113 4.67 -3.43 3.62
C THR A 113 4.50 -2.07 2.97
N VAL A 114 5.60 -1.41 2.62
CA VAL A 114 5.59 -0.14 1.90
C VAL A 114 6.13 -0.37 0.50
N LEU A 115 5.33 -0.02 -0.51
CA LEU A 115 5.71 -0.03 -1.92
C LEU A 115 5.66 1.40 -2.45
N ALA A 116 6.54 1.73 -3.39
CA ALA A 116 6.54 3.03 -4.05
C ALA A 116 6.35 2.88 -5.55
N VAL A 117 5.51 3.73 -6.11
CA VAL A 117 5.19 3.77 -7.54
C VAL A 117 5.43 5.18 -8.06
N GLY A 118 6.45 5.33 -8.87
CA GLY A 118 6.79 6.59 -9.52
C GLY A 118 6.24 6.67 -10.93
N ILE A 119 5.68 7.83 -11.32
CA ILE A 119 5.07 8.04 -12.62
C ILE A 119 5.74 9.20 -13.34
N GLY A 120 6.23 8.93 -14.55
CA GLY A 120 6.86 9.95 -15.37
C GLY A 120 8.29 10.30 -14.95
N LYS A 121 8.76 11.47 -15.38
CA LYS A 121 10.17 11.92 -15.25
C LYS A 121 10.45 12.77 -14.00
N GLY A 122 9.39 13.17 -13.28
CA GLY A 122 9.50 14.08 -12.13
C GLY A 122 9.85 13.39 -10.81
N VAL A 123 9.96 12.06 -10.81
CA VAL A 123 10.19 11.27 -9.60
C VAL A 123 11.68 11.08 -9.30
N ASN A 124 12.04 11.12 -8.04
CA ASN A 124 13.35 10.73 -7.56
C ASN A 124 13.33 9.25 -7.14
N VAL A 125 13.92 8.38 -7.97
CA VAL A 125 13.93 6.93 -7.72
C VAL A 125 14.68 6.57 -6.44
N THR A 126 15.70 7.32 -6.06
CA THR A 126 16.43 7.11 -4.79
C THR A 126 15.53 7.39 -3.60
N GLU A 127 14.82 8.52 -3.59
CA GLU A 127 13.84 8.84 -2.55
C GLU A 127 12.74 7.76 -2.46
N LEU A 128 12.24 7.28 -3.59
CA LEU A 128 11.26 6.20 -3.61
C LEU A 128 11.81 4.89 -3.04
N ALA A 129 13.09 4.58 -3.31
CA ALA A 129 13.74 3.39 -2.76
C ALA A 129 13.92 3.50 -1.24
N ASP A 130 14.28 4.67 -0.74
CA ASP A 130 14.40 4.93 0.69
C ASP A 130 13.04 4.81 1.40
N ILE A 131 11.98 5.38 0.81
CA ILE A 131 10.59 5.23 1.29
C ILE A 131 10.16 3.76 1.31
N ALA A 132 10.39 3.04 0.22
CA ALA A 132 9.96 1.65 0.07
C ALA A 132 10.84 0.64 0.85
N GLY A 133 12.02 1.08 1.34
CA GLY A 133 12.98 0.23 2.04
C GLY A 133 13.80 -0.67 1.12
N GLY A 134 13.96 -0.26 -0.14
CA GLY A 134 14.80 -0.92 -1.14
C GLY A 134 14.24 -0.82 -2.55
N VAL A 135 15.12 -0.94 -3.52
CA VAL A 135 14.78 -0.80 -4.96
C VAL A 135 13.82 -1.88 -5.45
N ASP A 136 13.80 -3.05 -4.82
CA ASP A 136 12.92 -4.17 -5.18
C ASP A 136 11.44 -3.87 -4.90
N ASN A 137 11.16 -2.87 -4.06
CA ASN A 137 9.84 -2.40 -3.70
C ASN A 137 9.43 -1.13 -4.46
N VAL A 138 10.24 -0.69 -5.43
CA VAL A 138 9.98 0.47 -6.28
C VAL A 138 9.52 0.03 -7.66
N TYR A 139 8.44 0.63 -8.11
CA TYR A 139 7.88 0.39 -9.43
C TYR A 139 7.79 1.73 -10.16
N SER A 140 8.36 1.80 -11.35
CA SER A 140 8.32 2.99 -12.18
C SER A 140 7.52 2.72 -13.45
N ALA A 141 6.71 3.68 -13.84
CA ALA A 141 6.01 3.70 -15.10
C ALA A 141 6.29 5.03 -15.81
N ALA A 142 6.55 4.98 -17.11
CA ALA A 142 6.77 6.20 -17.88
C ALA A 142 5.47 7.00 -18.07
N THR A 143 4.34 6.30 -18.10
CA THR A 143 3.01 6.89 -18.27
C THR A 143 1.97 6.22 -17.37
N PHE A 144 0.82 6.88 -17.22
CA PHE A 144 -0.32 6.31 -16.49
C PHE A 144 -0.90 5.05 -17.15
N GLU A 145 -0.79 4.92 -18.47
CA GLU A 145 -1.25 3.75 -19.21
C GLU A 145 -0.46 2.49 -18.84
N GLU A 146 0.84 2.61 -18.58
CA GLU A 146 1.67 1.48 -18.14
C GLU A 146 1.23 0.94 -16.77
N LEU A 147 0.73 1.82 -15.88
CA LEU A 147 0.26 1.42 -14.54
C LEU A 147 -0.96 0.49 -14.57
N ILE A 148 -1.78 0.58 -15.59
CA ILE A 148 -2.96 -0.28 -15.74
C ILE A 148 -2.66 -1.55 -16.51
N GLY A 149 -1.43 -1.70 -17.02
CA GLY A 149 -1.02 -2.89 -17.75
C GLY A 149 -0.95 -4.13 -16.85
N PRO A 150 -1.36 -5.33 -17.35
CA PRO A 150 -1.44 -6.55 -16.54
C PRO A 150 -0.09 -6.95 -15.96
N THR A 151 1.00 -6.66 -16.65
CA THR A 151 2.36 -6.94 -16.17
C THR A 151 2.73 -6.13 -14.94
N PHE A 152 2.40 -4.82 -14.92
CA PHE A 152 2.64 -3.95 -13.78
C PHE A 152 1.80 -4.38 -12.58
N LEU A 153 0.49 -4.54 -12.78
CA LEU A 153 -0.44 -4.96 -11.74
C LEU A 153 -0.05 -6.29 -11.11
N SER A 154 0.39 -7.26 -11.94
CA SER A 154 0.90 -8.55 -11.46
C SER A 154 2.12 -8.39 -10.56
N LYS A 155 3.09 -7.55 -10.94
CA LYS A 155 4.31 -7.31 -10.15
C LYS A 155 3.97 -6.74 -8.78
N VAL A 156 3.17 -5.67 -8.73
CA VAL A 156 2.74 -5.04 -7.47
C VAL A 156 1.99 -6.04 -6.59
N ARG A 157 1.08 -6.83 -7.16
CA ARG A 157 0.34 -7.85 -6.41
C ARG A 157 1.24 -8.94 -5.85
N ILE A 158 2.20 -9.45 -6.63
CA ILE A 158 3.13 -10.50 -6.19
C ILE A 158 4.00 -9.98 -5.04
N ALA A 159 4.56 -8.78 -5.15
CA ALA A 159 5.35 -8.17 -4.08
C ALA A 159 4.55 -8.02 -2.79
N SER A 160 3.30 -7.58 -2.91
CA SER A 160 2.37 -7.45 -1.78
C SER A 160 2.07 -8.80 -1.11
N CYS A 161 1.98 -9.89 -1.89
CA CYS A 161 1.74 -11.24 -1.37
C CYS A 161 3.01 -11.85 -0.74
N SER A 162 4.19 -11.59 -1.31
CA SER A 162 5.45 -12.21 -0.89
C SER A 162 5.92 -11.68 0.48
N ALA A 163 5.68 -10.41 0.77
CA ALA A 163 6.07 -9.81 2.04
C ALA A 163 5.42 -10.50 3.27
N GLY A 164 4.21 -11.06 3.12
CA GLY A 164 3.56 -11.84 4.18
C GLY A 164 4.04 -13.29 4.31
N MET A 165 4.78 -13.81 3.34
CA MET A 165 5.19 -15.23 3.30
C MET A 165 6.55 -15.47 3.97
N PHE A 166 7.46 -14.51 3.95
CA PHE A 166 8.80 -14.67 4.53
C PHE A 166 8.79 -14.88 6.06
N VAL A 167 7.90 -14.22 6.77
CA VAL A 167 7.78 -14.35 8.23
C VAL A 167 7.27 -15.74 8.63
N ARG A 168 6.45 -16.40 7.80
CA ARG A 168 5.92 -17.74 8.07
C ARG A 168 6.91 -18.87 7.76
N PHE A 169 7.78 -18.69 6.77
CA PHE A 169 8.80 -19.71 6.45
C PHE A 169 9.87 -19.82 7.53
N LEU A 170 10.28 -18.71 8.16
CA LEU A 170 11.23 -18.73 9.27
C LEU A 170 10.66 -19.42 10.52
N VAL A 171 9.37 -19.25 10.81
CA VAL A 171 8.72 -19.91 11.96
C VAL A 171 8.49 -21.40 11.69
N LEU A 172 8.18 -21.81 10.44
CA LEU A 172 8.00 -23.22 10.08
C LEU A 172 9.33 -23.99 10.07
N THR A 173 10.44 -23.40 9.66
CA THR A 173 11.76 -24.05 9.69
C THR A 173 12.26 -24.25 11.11
N PHE A 174 11.91 -23.38 12.07
CA PHE A 174 12.26 -23.57 13.49
C PHE A 174 11.39 -24.62 14.20
N MET A 175 10.14 -24.83 13.77
CA MET A 175 9.23 -25.83 14.35
C MET A 175 9.41 -27.24 13.78
N VAL A 176 9.95 -27.40 12.57
CA VAL A 176 10.17 -28.72 11.96
C VAL A 176 11.36 -29.44 12.60
N CYS A 177 12.27 -28.74 13.29
CA CYS A 177 13.39 -29.37 14.00
C CYS A 177 12.99 -29.97 15.36
N CYS A 178 11.77 -29.75 15.87
CA CYS A 178 11.38 -30.20 17.23
C CYS A 178 10.20 -31.18 17.29
N CYS A 179 9.47 -31.48 16.20
CA CYS A 179 8.34 -32.40 16.21
C CYS A 179 8.24 -33.28 14.94
N MET A 180 9.06 -34.32 14.86
CA MET A 180 8.67 -35.52 14.15
C MET A 180 7.69 -36.29 15.00
N LEU A 181 6.51 -36.56 14.42
CA LEU A 181 5.39 -37.41 14.85
C LEU A 181 4.13 -36.66 15.32
N ILE A 182 3.35 -36.15 14.39
CA ILE A 182 1.87 -36.13 14.48
C ILE A 182 1.29 -36.17 13.05
N THR A 183 0.44 -37.16 12.83
CA THR A 183 -0.26 -37.54 11.62
C THR A 183 -1.01 -36.41 10.89
N PHE A 184 -0.83 -36.37 9.59
CA PHE A 184 -1.52 -35.49 8.64
C PHE A 184 -3.01 -35.78 8.56
N ALA A 185 -3.83 -34.84 9.00
CA ALA A 185 -5.19 -34.68 8.49
C ALA A 185 -5.23 -33.42 7.62
N PRO A 186 -5.76 -33.47 6.38
CA PRO A 186 -5.80 -32.29 5.53
C PRO A 186 -6.87 -31.33 6.00
N ARG A 187 -6.50 -30.36 6.83
CA ARG A 187 -7.35 -29.19 7.05
C ARG A 187 -7.25 -28.29 5.82
N LYS A 188 -8.37 -28.06 5.14
CA LYS A 188 -8.52 -27.03 4.13
C LYS A 188 -8.12 -25.69 4.75
N ILE A 189 -6.90 -25.26 4.50
CA ILE A 189 -6.44 -23.93 4.83
C ILE A 189 -6.96 -23.01 3.72
N THR A 190 -8.13 -22.44 3.93
CA THR A 190 -8.58 -21.27 3.17
C THR A 190 -7.68 -20.11 3.59
N LYS A 191 -6.62 -19.90 2.83
CA LYS A 191 -5.76 -18.72 3.01
C LYS A 191 -6.57 -17.49 2.61
N ARG A 192 -7.14 -16.78 3.60
CA ARG A 192 -7.70 -15.45 3.40
C ARG A 192 -6.52 -14.46 3.36
N TYR A 193 -6.10 -14.07 2.17
CA TYR A 193 -5.21 -12.95 1.98
C TYR A 193 -6.05 -11.68 2.00
N GLN A 194 -5.74 -10.77 2.92
CA GLN A 194 -6.43 -9.49 3.04
C GLN A 194 -5.38 -8.39 2.91
N TYR A 195 -5.60 -7.43 2.02
CA TYR A 195 -4.66 -6.38 1.65
C TYR A 195 -5.28 -4.99 1.80
N TYR A 196 -4.49 -3.97 2.01
CA TYR A 196 -4.96 -2.60 2.16
C TYR A 196 -4.02 -1.55 1.61
N MET A 197 -4.59 -0.58 1.00
CA MET A 197 -4.34 0.84 0.91
C MET A 197 -3.50 1.37 -0.25
N PHE A 198 -4.01 2.49 -0.75
CA PHE A 198 -3.31 3.37 -1.68
C PHE A 198 -3.13 4.75 -1.08
N ILE A 199 -1.92 5.30 -1.16
CA ILE A 199 -1.65 6.72 -0.95
C ILE A 199 -1.34 7.32 -2.31
N MET A 200 -2.05 8.37 -2.70
CA MET A 200 -1.88 8.92 -4.03
C MET A 200 -1.77 10.44 -4.05
N LYS A 201 -0.84 10.92 -4.89
CA LYS A 201 -0.87 12.27 -5.43
C LYS A 201 -1.43 12.24 -6.84
N ILE A 202 -2.38 13.12 -7.15
CA ILE A 202 -2.90 13.34 -8.49
C ILE A 202 -2.49 14.74 -8.92
N ASN A 203 -1.55 14.83 -9.86
CA ASN A 203 -1.22 16.09 -10.53
C ASN A 203 -1.91 16.14 -11.89
N THR A 204 -2.43 17.31 -12.24
CA THR A 204 -2.75 17.69 -13.62
C THR A 204 -1.63 18.59 -14.12
N ASN A 205 -0.92 18.15 -15.14
CA ASN A 205 -0.31 19.08 -16.09
C ASN A 205 -1.34 19.44 -17.13
#